data_ed85adced3a6574f3a106faa9b6ac7df
#
_entry.id   ed85adced3a6574f3a106faa9b6ac7df
#
_cell.length_a   1.000
_cell.length_b   1.000
_cell.length_c   1.000
_cell.angle_alpha   90.00
_cell.angle_beta   90.00
_cell.angle_gamma   90.00
#
_symmetry.space_group_name_H-M   'P 1'
#
loop_
_entity.id
_entity.type
_entity.pdbx_description
1 polymer ?
#
loop_
_entity_poly.entity_id
_entity_poly.type
_entity_poly.pdbx_seq_one_letter_code
_entity_poly.pdbx_strand_id
1 'polypeptide(L)'
;MRIMVMDGQGGGVGRSLLEALKERFPEAELIAVGTNATATANMMKSGVTSGATGENAVVYNSKRADVIMGPMGIVMADAMLGEITPTMATAVASGDAKLVLIPTVSYTHLRAHETLSDLV
;
A
#
# COMPACT_ATOMS: atom_id res chain seq x y z
N MET A 1 4.26 11.19 -13.36
CA MET A 1 3.70 11.07 -12.02
C MET A 1 4.22 9.79 -11.38
N ARG A 2 4.65 9.89 -10.16
CA ARG A 2 5.19 8.75 -9.41
C ARG A 2 4.20 8.34 -8.33
N ILE A 3 3.75 7.09 -8.39
CA ILE A 3 2.78 6.54 -7.45
C ILE A 3 3.44 5.41 -6.67
N MET A 4 3.48 5.57 -5.35
CA MET A 4 3.93 4.53 -4.44
C MET A 4 2.70 3.78 -3.94
N VAL A 5 2.71 2.46 -4.08
CA VAL A 5 1.68 1.61 -3.48
C VAL A 5 2.33 0.87 -2.32
N MET A 6 1.80 1.09 -1.13
CA MET A 6 2.30 0.48 0.10
C MET A 6 1.29 -0.51 0.63
N ASP A 7 1.77 -1.67 1.05
CA ASP A 7 0.91 -2.67 1.68
C ASP A 7 1.75 -3.55 2.62
N GLY A 8 1.06 -4.32 3.41
CA GLY A 8 1.68 -5.25 4.35
C GLY A 8 1.01 -6.60 4.32
N GLN A 9 1.31 -7.43 5.31
CA GLN A 9 0.82 -8.80 5.41
C GLN A 9 1.02 -9.55 4.10
N GLY A 10 -0.03 -9.99 3.43
CA GLY A 10 0.07 -10.74 2.19
C GLY A 10 0.19 -9.90 0.92
N GLY A 11 -0.01 -8.58 1.01
CA GLY A 11 0.14 -7.70 -0.14
C GLY A 11 -0.98 -7.74 -1.17
N GLY A 12 -2.13 -8.35 -0.83
CA GLY A 12 -3.21 -8.54 -1.79
C GLY A 12 -3.87 -7.25 -2.26
N VAL A 13 -4.11 -6.32 -1.34
CA VAL A 13 -4.69 -5.02 -1.69
C VAL A 13 -3.74 -4.25 -2.59
N GLY A 14 -2.47 -4.21 -2.22
CA GLY A 14 -1.44 -3.52 -3.00
C GLY A 14 -1.28 -4.09 -4.39
N ARG A 15 -1.31 -5.41 -4.52
CA ARG A 15 -1.23 -6.05 -5.83
C ARG A 15 -2.41 -5.66 -6.72
N SER A 16 -3.62 -5.71 -6.17
CA SER A 16 -4.82 -5.33 -6.94
C SER A 16 -4.78 -3.87 -7.36
N LEU A 17 -4.31 -2.99 -6.48
CA LEU A 17 -4.15 -1.58 -6.81
C LEU A 17 -3.16 -1.39 -7.96
N LEU A 18 -2.02 -2.07 -7.90
CA LEU A 18 -0.99 -1.96 -8.94
C LEU A 18 -1.49 -2.47 -10.29
N GLU A 19 -2.25 -3.57 -10.28
CA GLU A 19 -2.84 -4.10 -11.51
C GLU A 19 -3.79 -3.07 -12.15
N ALA A 20 -4.63 -2.45 -11.33
CA ALA A 20 -5.57 -1.44 -11.81
C ALA A 20 -4.85 -0.17 -12.29
N LEU A 21 -3.82 0.26 -11.57
CA LEU A 21 -3.06 1.46 -11.94
C LEU A 21 -2.29 1.29 -13.24
N LYS A 22 -1.71 0.12 -13.47
CA LYS A 22 -1.03 -0.18 -14.73
C LYS A 22 -1.95 -0.05 -15.93
N GLU A 23 -3.19 -0.50 -15.75
CA GLU A 23 -4.17 -0.46 -16.82
C GLU A 23 -4.66 0.98 -17.07
N ARG A 24 -4.93 1.72 -16.00
CA ARG A 24 -5.52 3.06 -16.11
C ARG A 24 -4.52 4.17 -16.36
N PHE A 25 -3.30 4.02 -15.83
CA PHE A 25 -2.27 5.06 -15.90
C PHE A 25 -0.96 4.47 -16.42
N PRO A 26 -0.94 4.03 -17.69
CA PRO A 26 0.25 3.33 -18.22
C PRO A 26 1.52 4.21 -18.24
N GLU A 27 1.36 5.54 -18.17
CA GLU A 27 2.50 6.44 -18.17
C GLU A 27 3.06 6.71 -16.76
N ALA A 28 2.36 6.28 -15.72
CA ALA A 28 2.80 6.54 -14.35
C ALA A 28 3.97 5.63 -13.97
N GLU A 29 4.89 6.15 -13.19
CA GLU A 29 5.94 5.37 -12.57
C GLU A 29 5.37 4.74 -11.29
N LEU A 30 5.32 3.42 -11.23
CA LEU A 30 4.73 2.70 -10.11
C LEU A 30 5.81 2.03 -9.29
N ILE A 31 5.73 2.19 -7.98
CA ILE A 31 6.68 1.59 -7.03
C ILE A 31 5.88 0.81 -5.99
N ALA A 32 6.22 -0.47 -5.84
CA ALA A 32 5.62 -1.32 -4.82
C ALA A 32 6.49 -1.27 -3.57
N VAL A 33 5.93 -0.91 -2.44
CA VAL A 33 6.66 -0.89 -1.17
C VAL A 33 5.92 -1.75 -0.16
N GLY A 34 6.51 -2.87 0.20
CA GLY A 34 5.94 -3.79 1.19
C GLY A 34 6.59 -3.61 2.55
N THR A 35 5.81 -3.81 3.61
CA THR A 35 6.34 -3.82 4.96
C THR A 35 7.13 -5.09 5.24
N ASN A 36 6.90 -6.13 4.46
CA ASN A 36 7.61 -7.41 4.54
C ASN A 36 7.86 -7.95 3.13
N ALA A 37 8.76 -8.91 3.03
CA ALA A 37 9.18 -9.45 1.74
C ALA A 37 8.04 -10.17 1.00
N THR A 38 7.16 -10.85 1.72
CA THR A 38 6.04 -11.57 1.11
C THR A 38 5.07 -10.59 0.46
N ALA A 39 4.76 -9.49 1.14
CA ALA A 39 3.90 -8.46 0.57
C ALA A 39 4.50 -7.86 -0.69
N THR A 40 5.78 -7.51 -0.64
CA THR A 40 6.47 -6.95 -1.81
C THR A 40 6.46 -7.94 -2.97
N ALA A 41 6.77 -9.21 -2.70
CA ALA A 41 6.79 -10.24 -3.73
C ALA A 41 5.42 -10.40 -4.39
N ASN A 42 4.35 -10.40 -3.61
CA ASN A 42 3.00 -10.52 -4.16
C ASN A 42 2.65 -9.28 -5.01
N MET A 43 2.97 -8.10 -4.52
CA MET A 43 2.74 -6.88 -5.29
C MET A 43 3.51 -6.87 -6.61
N MET A 44 4.74 -7.38 -6.63
CA MET A 44 5.54 -7.46 -7.84
C MET A 44 4.92 -8.38 -8.89
N LYS A 45 4.07 -9.31 -8.50
CA LYS A 45 3.34 -10.17 -9.44
C LYS A 45 2.37 -9.39 -10.30
N SER A 46 2.09 -8.15 -9.96
CA SER A 46 1.29 -7.26 -10.81
C SER A 46 2.01 -6.89 -12.10
N GLY A 47 3.31 -7.15 -12.17
CA GLY A 47 4.13 -6.81 -13.33
C GLY A 47 4.88 -5.50 -13.23
N VAL A 48 4.79 -4.80 -12.08
CA VAL A 48 5.63 -3.62 -11.86
C VAL A 48 7.09 -4.04 -11.71
N THR A 49 7.99 -3.15 -12.06
CA THR A 49 9.42 -3.48 -12.10
C THR A 49 10.21 -2.86 -10.94
N SER A 50 9.61 -1.98 -10.17
CA SER A 50 10.27 -1.35 -9.02
C SER A 50 9.58 -1.74 -7.74
N GLY A 51 10.35 -2.29 -6.80
CA GLY A 51 9.81 -2.67 -5.50
C GLY A 51 10.89 -2.60 -4.44
N ALA A 52 10.46 -2.35 -3.22
CA ALA A 52 11.35 -2.26 -2.06
C ALA A 52 10.60 -2.70 -0.81
N THR A 53 11.34 -3.05 0.23
CA THR A 53 10.75 -3.62 1.44
C THR A 53 11.30 -2.95 2.68
N GLY A 54 10.41 -2.68 3.64
CA GLY A 54 10.79 -2.30 4.99
C GLY A 54 10.69 -0.82 5.28
N GLU A 55 11.01 -0.48 6.53
CA GLU A 55 10.79 0.87 7.06
C GLU A 55 11.53 1.94 6.29
N ASN A 56 12.82 1.72 6.02
CA ASN A 56 13.58 2.73 5.30
C ASN A 56 13.07 2.91 3.87
N ALA A 57 12.62 1.83 3.24
CA ALA A 57 12.02 1.92 1.91
C ALA A 57 10.76 2.78 1.92
N VAL A 58 9.95 2.66 2.98
CA VAL A 58 8.77 3.51 3.15
C VAL A 58 9.17 4.97 3.29
N VAL A 59 10.13 5.26 4.17
CA VAL A 59 10.58 6.64 4.42
C VAL A 59 11.16 7.26 3.16
N TYR A 60 12.03 6.54 2.49
CA TYR A 60 12.71 7.01 1.29
C TYR A 60 11.73 7.32 0.17
N ASN A 61 10.85 6.37 -0.12
CA ASN A 61 9.93 6.50 -1.25
C ASN A 61 8.77 7.45 -0.97
N SER A 62 8.35 7.58 0.28
CA SER A 62 7.29 8.53 0.64
C SER A 62 7.67 9.96 0.29
N LYS A 63 8.93 10.31 0.42
CA LYS A 63 9.41 11.67 0.11
C LYS A 63 9.43 11.98 -1.38
N ARG A 64 9.44 10.94 -2.21
CA ARG A 64 9.58 11.08 -3.66
C ARG A 64 8.29 10.86 -4.42
N ALA A 65 7.30 10.28 -3.77
CA ALA A 65 6.03 9.98 -4.42
C ALA A 65 5.18 11.22 -4.58
N ASP A 66 4.49 11.31 -5.69
CA ASP A 66 3.44 12.32 -5.89
C ASP A 66 2.13 11.84 -5.27
N VAL A 67 1.91 10.52 -5.30
CA VAL A 67 0.72 9.89 -4.73
C VAL A 67 1.16 8.65 -3.97
N ILE A 68 0.58 8.44 -2.81
CA ILE A 68 0.75 7.20 -2.04
C ILE A 68 -0.62 6.55 -1.91
N MET A 69 -0.71 5.29 -2.31
CA MET A 69 -1.94 4.52 -2.24
C MET A 69 -1.72 3.25 -1.44
N GLY A 70 -2.75 2.83 -0.73
CA GLY A 70 -2.70 1.59 0.02
C GLY A 70 -3.89 1.45 0.94
N PRO A 71 -3.95 0.36 1.71
CA PRO A 71 -4.99 0.20 2.72
C PRO A 71 -4.87 1.29 3.78
N MET A 72 -5.99 1.64 4.39
CA MET A 72 -6.03 2.72 5.37
C MET A 72 -5.02 2.52 6.51
N GLY A 73 -4.72 1.29 6.86
CA GLY A 73 -3.79 0.99 7.95
C GLY A 73 -2.38 1.54 7.76
N ILE A 74 -1.99 1.93 6.55
CA ILE A 74 -0.62 2.42 6.33
C ILE A 74 -0.32 3.75 7.04
N VAL A 75 -1.35 4.48 7.48
CA VAL A 75 -1.17 5.71 8.26
C VAL A 75 -1.46 5.48 9.74
N MET A 76 -1.65 4.25 10.15
CA MET A 76 -2.01 3.90 11.53
C MET A 76 -0.89 3.10 12.18
N ALA A 77 -0.19 3.75 13.09
CA ALA A 77 0.89 3.09 13.82
C ALA A 77 0.39 1.80 14.48
N ASP A 78 1.20 0.76 14.38
CA ASP A 78 0.95 -0.58 14.91
C ASP A 78 -0.18 -1.35 14.24
N ALA A 79 -0.73 -0.85 13.14
CA ALA A 79 -1.68 -1.61 12.34
C ALA A 79 -1.02 -2.85 11.73
N MET A 80 -1.83 -3.79 11.29
CA MET A 80 -1.38 -5.04 10.68
C MET A 80 -0.49 -5.84 11.65
N LEU A 81 -0.96 -5.96 12.90
CA LEU A 81 -0.25 -6.69 13.95
C LEU A 81 1.16 -6.14 14.19
N GLY A 82 1.31 -4.83 14.07
CA GLY A 82 2.57 -4.17 14.34
C GLY A 82 3.48 -4.01 13.13
N GLU A 83 3.07 -4.45 11.96
CA GLU A 83 3.91 -4.28 10.75
C GLU A 83 4.10 -2.81 10.40
N ILE A 84 3.08 -1.99 10.63
CA ILE A 84 3.17 -0.56 10.39
C ILE A 84 3.81 0.10 11.60
N THR A 85 5.08 0.45 11.49
CA THR A 85 5.77 1.13 12.58
C THR A 85 5.29 2.57 12.68
N PRO A 86 5.44 3.20 13.88
CA PRO A 86 5.16 4.64 14.01
C PRO A 86 5.93 5.48 12.99
N THR A 87 7.17 5.11 12.70
CA THR A 87 7.99 5.81 11.71
C THR A 87 7.38 5.71 10.32
N MET A 88 6.91 4.54 9.93
CA MET A 88 6.24 4.34 8.64
C MET A 88 4.98 5.19 8.54
N ALA A 89 4.12 5.11 9.55
CA ALA A 89 2.86 5.86 9.56
C ALA A 89 3.12 7.37 9.46
N THR A 90 4.09 7.86 10.21
CA THR A 90 4.45 9.27 10.19
C THR A 90 4.99 9.70 8.83
N ALA A 91 5.88 8.91 8.24
CA ALA A 91 6.46 9.23 6.94
C ALA A 91 5.39 9.34 5.85
N VAL A 92 4.43 8.43 5.86
CA VAL A 92 3.34 8.44 4.88
C VAL A 92 2.41 9.62 5.12
N ALA A 93 2.00 9.84 6.37
CA ALA A 93 0.97 10.81 6.70
C ALA A 93 1.46 12.27 6.68
N SER A 94 2.74 12.51 6.95
CA SER A 94 3.26 13.87 7.10
C SER A 94 3.92 14.45 5.86
N GLY A 95 4.03 13.68 4.79
CA GLY A 95 4.67 14.16 3.57
C GLY A 95 3.73 14.95 2.67
N ASP A 96 4.26 15.38 1.54
CA ASP A 96 3.53 16.20 0.57
C ASP A 96 2.73 15.37 -0.44
N ALA A 97 2.92 14.07 -0.47
CA ALA A 97 2.21 13.20 -1.40
C ALA A 97 0.70 13.21 -1.14
N LYS A 98 -0.07 13.16 -2.19
CA LYS A 98 -1.51 12.95 -2.06
C LYS A 98 -1.76 11.52 -1.58
N LEU A 99 -2.55 11.36 -0.54
CA LEU A 99 -2.88 10.05 -0.01
C LEU A 99 -4.20 9.56 -0.58
N VAL A 100 -4.21 8.34 -1.08
CA VAL A 100 -5.42 7.66 -1.51
C VAL A 100 -5.49 6.37 -0.70
N LEU A 101 -6.30 6.38 0.34
CA LEU A 101 -6.39 5.28 1.28
C LEU A 101 -7.63 4.45 1.01
N ILE A 102 -7.44 3.14 0.88
CA ILE A 102 -8.54 2.22 0.65
C ILE A 102 -9.07 1.78 2.00
N PRO A 103 -10.33 2.03 2.30
CA PRO A 103 -10.91 1.58 3.57
C PRO A 103 -11.01 0.06 3.53
N THR A 104 -10.16 -0.58 4.31
CA THR A 104 -10.17 -2.01 4.47
C THR A 104 -10.57 -2.32 5.89
N VAL A 105 -11.35 -3.36 6.04
CA VAL A 105 -11.74 -3.83 7.35
C VAL A 105 -11.18 -5.21 7.56
N SER A 106 -10.53 -5.39 8.70
CA SER A 106 -10.00 -6.66 9.09
C SER A 106 -11.07 -7.39 9.88
N TYR A 107 -11.80 -8.26 9.22
CA TYR A 107 -12.80 -9.08 9.86
C TYR A 107 -12.33 -10.50 9.98
N THR A 108 -12.67 -11.09 11.09
CA THR A 108 -12.41 -12.50 11.33
C THR A 108 -13.70 -13.32 11.30
N HIS A 109 -14.78 -12.74 10.83
CA HIS A 109 -16.08 -13.41 10.82
C HIS A 109 -16.80 -13.21 9.48
N LEU A 110 -17.96 -13.82 9.38
CA LEU A 110 -18.68 -13.97 8.11
C LEU A 110 -19.12 -12.68 7.44
N ARG A 111 -19.15 -11.61 8.16
CA ARG A 111 -19.63 -10.34 7.60
C ARG A 111 -18.61 -9.65 6.71
N ALA A 112 -17.40 -10.16 6.68
CA ALA A 112 -16.33 -9.53 5.91
C ALA A 112 -16.71 -9.35 4.45
N HIS A 113 -17.24 -10.38 3.81
CA HIS A 113 -17.57 -10.29 2.37
C HIS A 113 -18.75 -9.35 2.11
N GLU A 114 -19.70 -9.26 3.03
CA GLU A 114 -20.80 -8.31 2.89
C GLU A 114 -20.28 -6.90 2.93
N THR A 115 -19.39 -6.63 3.89
CA THR A 115 -18.78 -5.31 4.04
C THR A 115 -17.98 -4.95 2.81
N LEU A 116 -17.22 -5.90 2.28
CA LEU A 116 -16.45 -5.65 1.06
C LEU A 116 -17.36 -5.34 -0.12
N SER A 117 -18.50 -6.00 -0.21
CA SER A 117 -19.47 -5.73 -1.26
C SER A 117 -20.00 -4.30 -1.16
N ASP A 118 -20.17 -3.79 0.05
CA ASP A 118 -20.64 -2.42 0.26
C ASP A 118 -19.56 -1.38 -0.06
N LEU A 119 -18.29 -1.75 0.08
CA LEU A 119 -17.17 -0.85 -0.15
C LEU A 119 -16.79 -0.75 -1.63
N VAL A 120 -17.12 -1.74 -2.39
CA VAL A 120 -16.79 -1.76 -3.81
C VAL A 120 -18.06 -1.64 -4.65
#